data_d571fb8f414a540876ff0b3a80a0aa92
#
_entry.id   d571fb8f414a540876ff0b3a80a0aa92
#
_cell.length_a   1.000
_cell.length_b   1.000
_cell.length_c   1.000
_cell.angle_alpha   90.00
_cell.angle_beta   90.00
_cell.angle_gamma   90.00
#
_symmetry.space_group_name_H-M   'P 1'
#
loop_
_entity.id
_entity.type
_entity.pdbx_description
1 polymer ?
#
loop_
_entity_poly.entity_id
_entity_poly.type
_entity_poly.pdbx_seq_one_letter_code
_entity_poly.pdbx_strand_id
1 'polypeptide(L)'
;MDFLRSIFHQAPEIALFAALALGYWVGKFRFGSFQLGGVAGSLLAAVLISQVGVTIDSGIKAVLFALFIYAVGFESGPQFFRSLGRQSVKEILMALVVAVSGLVTVVVIARVFHLDKGLAAGLAAGGLTQSAIIGTAGSAIEKLGLAPDEVQRMQANVAIGYAVTYIFGSFGAIIMCVNVLQWLTGRKIREDAIQAEQELLKGVRVYGTGESPAVPDLVGRIFRVGQAGRTVAELEASATANGGTVTVERIQRRNAMVGVDGSLALEAGDIILLVGRRAAVVALGASVGEELQGAEGMDVVMVRRDVAISNRQYLNRSVKDILDSLSQEFKHGVYAVALMRAGTPVPIAPATMVMPGDVVTLFGTPQDVQKAAQSVGPIIVPSDKTDFVFHGLGITVGLLIGLLVLRLGSIPITLGSGGGALLAGLLFGWWRSRKHTFGNMPTAASTLLRDLGLAGFVAMVGLQSGQQAVTTVMQQGLTLFLLGVVVTIVPLLIAMLFGKYVLRYDNVAVFAGSLSGARSANPAFGEILDKAGNSIPTAPFAITYALANVFLTLLGPLVIAFA
;
A
#
# COMPACT_ATOMS: atom_id res chain seq x y z
N MET A 1 -40.84 8.81 16.63
CA MET A 1 -40.18 7.52 16.79
C MET A 1 -40.85 6.44 15.92
N ASP A 2 -42.16 6.33 15.98
CA ASP A 2 -42.90 5.26 15.23
C ASP A 2 -42.75 5.36 13.71
N PHE A 3 -42.69 6.57 13.16
CA PHE A 3 -42.45 6.80 11.75
C PHE A 3 -41.08 6.26 11.28
N LEU A 4 -40.01 6.55 12.01
CA LEU A 4 -38.67 6.05 11.70
C LEU A 4 -38.61 4.53 11.86
N ARG A 5 -39.25 3.99 12.88
CA ARG A 5 -39.36 2.56 13.13
C ARG A 5 -40.04 1.83 11.94
N SER A 6 -41.14 2.43 11.43
CA SER A 6 -41.86 1.89 10.28
C SER A 6 -40.99 1.89 9.03
N ILE A 7 -40.23 2.95 8.76
CA ILE A 7 -39.30 3.02 7.60
C ILE A 7 -38.22 1.95 7.72
N PHE A 8 -37.54 1.87 8.87
CA PHE A 8 -36.44 0.92 9.06
C PHE A 8 -36.93 -0.54 9.10
N HIS A 9 -38.20 -0.77 9.39
CA HIS A 9 -38.81 -2.10 9.31
C HIS A 9 -39.12 -2.50 7.86
N GLN A 10 -39.50 -1.52 7.01
CA GLN A 10 -39.78 -1.76 5.59
C GLN A 10 -38.51 -1.83 4.75
N ALA A 11 -37.50 -1.02 5.06
CA ALA A 11 -36.25 -0.91 4.33
C ALA A 11 -35.07 -0.73 5.29
N PRO A 12 -34.59 -1.81 5.94
CA PRO A 12 -33.54 -1.74 6.96
C PRO A 12 -32.18 -1.26 6.40
N GLU A 13 -31.95 -1.40 5.07
CA GLU A 13 -30.80 -0.85 4.38
C GLU A 13 -30.71 0.69 4.49
N ILE A 14 -31.80 1.40 4.65
CA ILE A 14 -31.81 2.84 4.91
C ILE A 14 -31.06 3.14 6.22
N ALA A 15 -31.26 2.34 7.27
CA ALA A 15 -30.55 2.51 8.53
C ALA A 15 -29.04 2.30 8.36
N LEU A 16 -28.63 1.33 7.54
CA LEU A 16 -27.21 1.09 7.24
C LEU A 16 -26.57 2.28 6.53
N PHE A 17 -27.17 2.75 5.43
CA PHE A 17 -26.62 3.89 4.69
C PHE A 17 -26.69 5.20 5.48
N ALA A 18 -27.72 5.40 6.30
CA ALA A 18 -27.79 6.53 7.22
C ALA A 18 -26.66 6.47 8.27
N ALA A 19 -26.37 5.29 8.83
CA ALA A 19 -25.26 5.09 9.76
C ALA A 19 -23.91 5.38 9.10
N LEU A 20 -23.72 4.97 7.85
CA LEU A 20 -22.50 5.27 7.08
C LEU A 20 -22.37 6.78 6.83
N ALA A 21 -23.42 7.43 6.31
CA ALA A 21 -23.37 8.86 5.99
C ALA A 21 -23.10 9.72 7.23
N LEU A 22 -23.87 9.51 8.29
CA LEU A 22 -23.70 10.22 9.57
C LEU A 22 -22.34 9.88 10.20
N GLY A 23 -21.93 8.61 10.14
CA GLY A 23 -20.68 8.16 10.70
C GLY A 23 -19.46 8.76 10.03
N TYR A 24 -19.44 8.81 8.71
CA TYR A 24 -18.36 9.49 7.97
C TYR A 24 -18.38 11.01 8.20
N TRP A 25 -19.56 11.62 8.36
CA TRP A 25 -19.66 13.04 8.71
C TRP A 25 -19.10 13.30 10.10
N VAL A 26 -19.52 12.55 11.12
CA VAL A 26 -19.00 12.63 12.50
C VAL A 26 -17.50 12.28 12.54
N GLY A 27 -17.08 11.30 11.75
CA GLY A 27 -15.68 10.87 11.64
C GLY A 27 -14.74 11.95 11.11
N LYS A 28 -15.24 13.02 10.48
CA LYS A 28 -14.45 14.19 10.05
C LYS A 28 -14.06 15.13 11.19
N PHE A 29 -14.72 15.04 12.35
CA PHE A 29 -14.36 15.88 13.48
C PHE A 29 -12.94 15.59 13.95
N ARG A 30 -12.17 16.66 14.11
CA ARG A 30 -10.78 16.63 14.54
C ARG A 30 -10.65 17.21 15.94
N PHE A 31 -9.91 16.52 16.78
CA PHE A 31 -9.52 16.98 18.12
C PHE A 31 -7.99 17.09 18.15
N GLY A 32 -7.47 18.26 17.83
CA GLY A 32 -6.03 18.45 17.60
C GLY A 32 -5.55 17.68 16.37
N SER A 33 -4.53 16.83 16.53
CA SER A 33 -4.03 15.93 15.48
C SER A 33 -4.85 14.63 15.33
N PHE A 34 -5.80 14.37 16.24
CA PHE A 34 -6.63 13.16 16.21
C PHE A 34 -7.90 13.38 15.38
N GLN A 35 -8.19 12.46 14.49
CA GLN A 35 -9.45 12.36 13.75
C GLN A 35 -10.12 11.02 14.10
N LEU A 36 -11.42 11.05 14.44
CA LEU A 36 -12.16 9.85 14.84
C LEU A 36 -12.20 8.77 13.73
N GLY A 37 -12.28 9.23 12.47
CA GLY A 37 -12.35 8.37 11.30
C GLY A 37 -13.75 7.83 10.99
N GLY A 38 -14.00 7.55 9.70
CA GLY A 38 -15.33 7.15 9.22
C GLY A 38 -15.82 5.83 9.80
N VAL A 39 -14.94 4.86 10.03
CA VAL A 39 -15.30 3.53 10.56
C VAL A 39 -15.83 3.61 12.00
N ALA A 40 -15.08 4.28 12.90
CA ALA A 40 -15.50 4.46 14.28
C ALA A 40 -16.75 5.34 14.35
N GLY A 41 -16.82 6.40 13.54
CA GLY A 41 -18.02 7.23 13.39
C GLY A 41 -19.23 6.42 12.94
N SER A 42 -19.09 5.51 11.98
CA SER A 42 -20.17 4.64 11.50
C SER A 42 -20.69 3.69 12.58
N LEU A 43 -19.79 3.17 13.42
CA LEU A 43 -20.21 2.37 14.58
C LEU A 43 -21.06 3.19 15.57
N LEU A 44 -20.57 4.39 15.93
CA LEU A 44 -21.32 5.26 16.87
C LEU A 44 -22.67 5.68 16.32
N ALA A 45 -22.74 6.07 15.04
CA ALA A 45 -23.99 6.41 14.38
C ALA A 45 -24.94 5.20 14.32
N ALA A 46 -24.42 4.01 14.03
CA ALA A 46 -25.20 2.78 14.01
C ALA A 46 -25.77 2.42 15.40
N VAL A 47 -24.96 2.56 16.46
CA VAL A 47 -25.40 2.36 17.85
C VAL A 47 -26.52 3.33 18.22
N LEU A 48 -26.44 4.60 17.80
CA LEU A 48 -27.51 5.58 18.02
C LEU A 48 -28.78 5.22 17.24
N ILE A 49 -28.66 4.86 15.97
CA ILE A 49 -29.81 4.47 15.12
C ILE A 49 -30.47 3.19 15.64
N SER A 50 -29.69 2.26 16.18
CA SER A 50 -30.22 0.99 16.71
C SER A 50 -31.21 1.18 17.87
N GLN A 51 -31.17 2.34 18.57
CA GLN A 51 -32.11 2.64 19.67
C GLN A 51 -33.55 2.72 19.16
N VAL A 52 -33.77 2.90 17.88
CA VAL A 52 -35.11 2.87 17.26
C VAL A 52 -35.67 1.44 17.10
N GLY A 53 -34.82 0.42 17.24
CA GLY A 53 -35.22 -0.99 17.09
C GLY A 53 -35.15 -1.47 15.62
N VAL A 54 -33.95 -1.41 15.02
CA VAL A 54 -33.70 -1.88 13.65
C VAL A 54 -33.38 -3.37 13.65
N THR A 55 -34.04 -4.12 12.77
CA THR A 55 -33.69 -5.53 12.48
C THR A 55 -33.19 -5.64 11.04
N ILE A 56 -31.98 -6.14 10.84
CA ILE A 56 -31.33 -6.22 9.54
C ILE A 56 -30.69 -7.61 9.36
N ASP A 57 -30.75 -8.16 8.14
CA ASP A 57 -30.25 -9.49 7.83
C ASP A 57 -28.74 -9.61 8.04
N SER A 58 -28.32 -10.69 8.72
CA SER A 58 -26.90 -10.93 9.04
C SER A 58 -26.07 -11.32 7.82
N GLY A 59 -26.67 -11.76 6.71
CA GLY A 59 -25.98 -12.10 5.48
C GLY A 59 -25.27 -10.89 4.86
N ILE A 60 -25.86 -9.69 4.97
CA ILE A 60 -25.24 -8.44 4.51
C ILE A 60 -23.92 -8.19 5.25
N LYS A 61 -23.89 -8.43 6.55
CA LYS A 61 -22.69 -8.32 7.39
C LYS A 61 -21.57 -9.22 6.87
N ALA A 62 -21.88 -10.47 6.55
CA ALA A 62 -20.91 -11.44 6.06
C ALA A 62 -20.33 -11.05 4.69
N VAL A 63 -21.18 -10.55 3.77
CA VAL A 63 -20.76 -10.07 2.45
C VAL A 63 -19.81 -8.86 2.59
N LEU A 64 -20.20 -7.86 3.36
CA LEU A 64 -19.38 -6.65 3.58
C LEU A 64 -18.03 -6.99 4.19
N PHE A 65 -18.01 -7.92 5.16
CA PHE A 65 -16.76 -8.37 5.77
C PHE A 65 -15.87 -9.13 4.79
N ALA A 66 -16.42 -10.01 3.97
CA ALA A 66 -15.67 -10.76 2.96
C ALA A 66 -15.03 -9.83 1.91
N LEU A 67 -15.77 -8.82 1.44
CA LEU A 67 -15.27 -7.80 0.52
C LEU A 67 -14.11 -7.00 1.13
N PHE A 68 -14.29 -6.52 2.36
CA PHE A 68 -13.27 -5.78 3.08
C PHE A 68 -11.98 -6.56 3.23
N ILE A 69 -12.08 -7.77 3.81
CA ILE A 69 -10.87 -8.51 4.20
C ILE A 69 -10.15 -9.10 2.98
N TYR A 70 -10.88 -9.44 1.91
CA TYR A 70 -10.30 -9.83 0.64
C TYR A 70 -9.53 -8.66 0.00
N ALA A 71 -10.09 -7.45 -0.01
CA ALA A 71 -9.42 -6.26 -0.55
C ALA A 71 -8.12 -5.97 0.22
N VAL A 72 -8.15 -6.03 1.57
CA VAL A 72 -6.94 -5.91 2.41
C VAL A 72 -5.90 -6.96 2.07
N GLY A 73 -6.30 -8.21 1.91
CA GLY A 73 -5.42 -9.29 1.48
C GLY A 73 -4.82 -9.04 0.10
N PHE A 74 -5.65 -8.64 -0.86
CA PHE A 74 -5.23 -8.38 -2.23
C PHE A 74 -4.20 -7.23 -2.33
N GLU A 75 -4.44 -6.12 -1.63
CA GLU A 75 -3.49 -5.00 -1.55
C GLU A 75 -2.17 -5.39 -0.88
N SER A 76 -2.24 -6.18 0.19
CA SER A 76 -1.07 -6.57 0.98
C SER A 76 -0.28 -7.73 0.37
N GLY A 77 -0.90 -8.53 -0.52
CA GLY A 77 -0.35 -9.78 -1.05
C GLY A 77 1.03 -9.67 -1.68
N PRO A 78 1.28 -8.75 -2.61
CA PRO A 78 2.58 -8.58 -3.25
C PRO A 78 3.70 -8.32 -2.24
N GLN A 79 3.45 -7.47 -1.26
CA GLN A 79 4.43 -7.09 -0.24
C GLN A 79 4.62 -8.20 0.79
N PHE A 80 3.54 -8.88 1.20
CA PHE A 80 3.59 -10.01 2.12
C PHE A 80 4.52 -11.11 1.61
N PHE A 81 4.32 -11.62 0.39
CA PHE A 81 5.17 -12.68 -0.15
C PHE A 81 6.61 -12.24 -0.42
N ARG A 82 6.85 -10.96 -0.73
CA ARG A 82 8.21 -10.42 -0.83
C ARG A 82 8.90 -10.33 0.53
N SER A 83 8.16 -9.99 1.57
CA SER A 83 8.71 -9.85 2.93
C SER A 83 9.16 -11.18 3.54
N LEU A 84 8.74 -12.32 3.02
CA LEU A 84 9.20 -13.64 3.46
C LEU A 84 10.65 -13.95 3.04
N GLY A 85 11.34 -13.02 2.36
CA GLY A 85 12.75 -13.15 2.00
C GLY A 85 13.72 -12.88 3.15
N ARG A 86 14.97 -13.39 3.04
CA ARG A 86 16.03 -13.20 4.06
C ARG A 86 16.36 -11.73 4.37
N GLN A 87 16.08 -10.83 3.42
CA GLN A 87 16.37 -9.40 3.58
C GLN A 87 15.41 -8.69 4.57
N SER A 88 14.24 -9.27 4.83
CA SER A 88 13.19 -8.67 5.68
C SER A 88 13.03 -9.38 7.03
N VAL A 89 14.04 -10.10 7.48
CA VAL A 89 13.97 -10.86 8.77
C VAL A 89 13.71 -9.91 9.94
N LYS A 90 14.30 -8.71 9.95
CA LYS A 90 14.07 -7.71 11.01
C LYS A 90 12.60 -7.30 11.07
N GLU A 91 11.99 -7.05 9.92
CA GLU A 91 10.59 -6.65 9.77
C GLU A 91 9.63 -7.79 10.13
N ILE A 92 9.94 -9.02 9.75
CA ILE A 92 9.16 -10.21 10.14
C ILE A 92 9.16 -10.37 11.66
N LEU A 93 10.34 -10.31 12.27
CA LEU A 93 10.48 -10.46 13.73
C LEU A 93 9.80 -9.31 14.47
N MET A 94 9.87 -8.07 13.95
CA MET A 94 9.17 -6.92 14.52
C MET A 94 7.66 -7.13 14.51
N ALA A 95 7.07 -7.51 13.38
CA ALA A 95 5.64 -7.77 13.26
C ALA A 95 5.20 -8.94 14.16
N LEU A 96 5.99 -10.00 14.23
CA LEU A 96 5.72 -11.16 15.09
C LEU A 96 5.75 -10.78 16.57
N VAL A 97 6.74 -10.01 17.02
CA VAL A 97 6.85 -9.56 18.42
C VAL A 97 5.66 -8.70 18.81
N VAL A 98 5.22 -7.78 17.95
CA VAL A 98 4.01 -6.97 18.21
C VAL A 98 2.77 -7.87 18.32
N ALA A 99 2.60 -8.83 17.41
CA ALA A 99 1.43 -9.71 17.42
C ALA A 99 1.42 -10.64 18.65
N VAL A 100 2.54 -11.28 18.96
CA VAL A 100 2.63 -12.20 20.11
C VAL A 100 2.51 -11.44 21.43
N SER A 101 3.21 -10.33 21.60
CA SER A 101 3.10 -9.52 22.81
C SER A 101 1.69 -8.92 22.97
N GLY A 102 1.06 -8.54 21.86
CA GLY A 102 -0.34 -8.10 21.85
C GLY A 102 -1.29 -9.19 22.31
N LEU A 103 -1.16 -10.41 21.76
CA LEU A 103 -1.96 -11.56 22.17
C LEU A 103 -1.80 -11.86 23.66
N VAL A 104 -0.54 -12.00 24.11
CA VAL A 104 -0.25 -12.30 25.52
C VAL A 104 -0.82 -11.23 26.46
N THR A 105 -0.64 -9.95 26.11
CA THR A 105 -1.17 -8.85 26.91
C THR A 105 -2.69 -8.92 27.02
N VAL A 106 -3.39 -9.15 25.93
CA VAL A 106 -4.84 -9.25 25.91
C VAL A 106 -5.33 -10.46 26.71
N VAL A 107 -4.74 -11.64 26.50
CA VAL A 107 -5.12 -12.87 27.21
C VAL A 107 -4.89 -12.74 28.73
N VAL A 108 -3.76 -12.18 29.14
CA VAL A 108 -3.47 -11.93 30.56
C VAL A 108 -4.49 -10.98 31.16
N ILE A 109 -4.78 -9.86 30.49
CA ILE A 109 -5.78 -8.90 30.95
C ILE A 109 -7.17 -9.55 31.03
N ALA A 110 -7.57 -10.30 30.00
CA ALA A 110 -8.87 -10.96 29.98
C ALA A 110 -9.06 -11.91 31.16
N ARG A 111 -8.04 -12.68 31.49
CA ARG A 111 -8.05 -13.62 32.63
C ARG A 111 -8.03 -12.92 33.99
N VAL A 112 -7.18 -11.89 34.14
CA VAL A 112 -7.05 -11.13 35.41
C VAL A 112 -8.32 -10.34 35.72
N PHE A 113 -8.93 -9.72 34.72
CA PHE A 113 -10.12 -8.91 34.89
C PHE A 113 -11.43 -9.66 34.59
N HIS A 114 -11.36 -10.98 34.37
CA HIS A 114 -12.51 -11.84 34.06
C HIS A 114 -13.41 -11.28 32.94
N LEU A 115 -12.76 -10.76 31.86
CA LEU A 115 -13.49 -10.26 30.71
C LEU A 115 -14.10 -11.43 29.92
N ASP A 116 -15.30 -11.22 29.39
CA ASP A 116 -15.83 -12.18 28.43
C ASP A 116 -15.00 -12.15 27.12
N LYS A 117 -15.01 -13.25 26.39
CA LYS A 117 -14.23 -13.44 25.16
C LYS A 117 -14.52 -12.37 24.10
N GLY A 118 -15.75 -11.87 24.02
CA GLY A 118 -16.13 -10.79 23.11
C GLY A 118 -15.45 -9.47 23.48
N LEU A 119 -15.50 -9.06 24.75
CA LEU A 119 -14.80 -7.87 25.23
C LEU A 119 -13.28 -7.99 25.06
N ALA A 120 -12.69 -9.17 25.34
CA ALA A 120 -11.27 -9.43 25.13
C ALA A 120 -10.87 -9.25 23.66
N ALA A 121 -11.65 -9.79 22.72
CA ALA A 121 -11.40 -9.63 21.29
C ALA A 121 -11.60 -8.18 20.84
N GLY A 122 -12.59 -7.48 21.38
CA GLY A 122 -12.79 -6.06 21.12
C GLY A 122 -11.65 -5.19 21.65
N LEU A 123 -11.15 -5.49 22.85
CA LEU A 123 -9.97 -4.88 23.45
C LEU A 123 -8.72 -5.07 22.55
N ALA A 124 -8.52 -6.27 22.00
CA ALA A 124 -7.48 -6.53 21.02
C ALA A 124 -7.66 -5.70 19.75
N ALA A 125 -8.87 -5.71 19.18
CA ALA A 125 -9.17 -5.02 17.92
C ALA A 125 -8.93 -3.51 18.02
N GLY A 126 -9.42 -2.86 19.07
CA GLY A 126 -9.28 -1.43 19.27
C GLY A 126 -7.91 -1.05 19.79
N GLY A 127 -7.46 -1.68 20.89
CA GLY A 127 -6.17 -1.45 21.47
C GLY A 127 -5.01 -1.72 20.49
N LEU A 128 -5.11 -2.67 19.57
CA LEU A 128 -4.14 -2.92 18.48
C LEU A 128 -4.49 -2.23 17.16
N THR A 129 -5.52 -1.41 17.06
CA THR A 129 -5.99 -0.73 15.85
C THR A 129 -6.22 -1.64 14.63
N GLN A 130 -6.60 -2.91 14.88
CA GLN A 130 -6.82 -3.90 13.83
C GLN A 130 -8.29 -4.30 13.74
N SER A 131 -9.05 -3.55 12.98
CA SER A 131 -10.50 -3.75 12.81
C SER A 131 -10.87 -5.12 12.25
N ALA A 132 -9.98 -5.77 11.51
CA ALA A 132 -10.21 -7.11 10.98
C ALA A 132 -10.43 -8.18 12.07
N ILE A 133 -9.92 -7.95 13.29
CA ILE A 133 -10.14 -8.83 14.45
C ILE A 133 -11.64 -8.92 14.78
N ILE A 134 -12.43 -7.85 14.57
CA ILE A 134 -13.87 -7.86 14.86
C ILE A 134 -14.56 -9.00 14.11
N GLY A 135 -14.28 -9.11 12.82
CA GLY A 135 -14.90 -10.14 11.99
C GLY A 135 -14.36 -11.53 12.20
N THR A 136 -13.04 -11.68 12.37
CA THR A 136 -12.44 -13.00 12.63
C THR A 136 -12.81 -13.55 14.00
N ALA A 137 -12.91 -12.69 15.01
CA ALA A 137 -13.44 -13.06 16.33
C ALA A 137 -14.94 -13.38 16.25
N GLY A 138 -15.72 -12.56 15.54
CA GLY A 138 -17.14 -12.83 15.32
C GLY A 138 -17.39 -14.20 14.68
N SER A 139 -16.62 -14.54 13.66
CA SER A 139 -16.69 -15.86 13.02
C SER A 139 -16.25 -17.02 13.94
N ALA A 140 -15.30 -16.76 14.84
CA ALA A 140 -14.88 -17.75 15.84
C ALA A 140 -15.96 -17.97 16.92
N ILE A 141 -16.62 -16.87 17.37
CA ILE A 141 -17.71 -16.92 18.34
C ILE A 141 -18.89 -17.76 17.80
N GLU A 142 -19.27 -17.61 16.54
CA GLU A 142 -20.34 -18.38 15.90
C GLU A 142 -20.12 -19.91 15.96
N LYS A 143 -18.85 -20.34 16.06
CA LYS A 143 -18.48 -21.75 16.09
C LYS A 143 -18.31 -22.33 17.50
N LEU A 144 -18.56 -21.55 18.56
CA LEU A 144 -18.50 -22.03 19.94
C LEU A 144 -19.68 -22.93 20.33
N GLY A 145 -20.72 -23.01 19.49
CA GLY A 145 -21.93 -23.80 19.81
C GLY A 145 -22.81 -23.21 20.89
N LEU A 146 -22.74 -21.89 21.08
CA LEU A 146 -23.54 -21.14 22.07
C LEU A 146 -24.95 -20.86 21.55
N ALA A 147 -25.86 -20.48 22.43
CA ALA A 147 -27.18 -20.02 22.07
C ALA A 147 -27.10 -18.76 21.19
N PRO A 148 -28.03 -18.55 20.23
CA PRO A 148 -27.98 -17.41 19.30
C PRO A 148 -27.90 -16.04 20.02
N ASP A 149 -28.62 -15.87 21.11
CA ASP A 149 -28.62 -14.63 21.91
C ASP A 149 -27.24 -14.38 22.56
N GLU A 150 -26.57 -15.43 22.97
CA GLU A 150 -25.25 -15.34 23.57
C GLU A 150 -24.18 -15.01 22.52
N VAL A 151 -24.26 -15.63 21.33
CA VAL A 151 -23.43 -15.29 20.17
C VAL A 151 -23.59 -13.82 19.82
N GLN A 152 -24.82 -13.33 19.73
CA GLN A 152 -25.10 -11.94 19.42
C GLN A 152 -24.55 -10.99 20.50
N ARG A 153 -24.70 -11.31 21.79
CA ARG A 153 -24.15 -10.55 22.90
C ARG A 153 -22.63 -10.48 22.83
N MET A 154 -21.97 -11.60 22.58
CA MET A 154 -20.51 -11.62 22.48
C MET A 154 -20.00 -10.82 21.28
N GLN A 155 -20.66 -10.92 20.12
CA GLN A 155 -20.32 -10.10 18.95
C GLN A 155 -20.54 -8.60 19.22
N ALA A 156 -21.59 -8.23 19.96
CA ALA A 156 -21.79 -6.89 20.45
C ALA A 156 -20.60 -6.40 21.30
N ASN A 157 -20.17 -7.23 22.24
CA ASN A 157 -19.06 -6.92 23.13
C ASN A 157 -17.74 -6.74 22.36
N VAL A 158 -17.51 -7.46 21.27
CA VAL A 158 -16.35 -7.19 20.37
C VAL A 158 -16.40 -5.77 19.83
N ALA A 159 -17.56 -5.32 19.32
CA ALA A 159 -17.71 -3.98 18.78
C ALA A 159 -17.55 -2.89 19.84
N ILE A 160 -18.08 -3.12 21.03
CA ILE A 160 -17.98 -2.21 22.17
C ILE A 160 -16.53 -2.06 22.60
N GLY A 161 -15.85 -3.18 22.84
CA GLY A 161 -14.44 -3.19 23.20
C GLY A 161 -13.59 -2.44 22.18
N TYR A 162 -13.85 -2.67 20.88
CA TYR A 162 -13.21 -1.93 19.80
C TYR A 162 -13.47 -0.42 19.88
N ALA A 163 -14.72 0.01 19.96
CA ALA A 163 -15.07 1.42 19.94
C ALA A 163 -14.41 2.21 21.09
N VAL A 164 -14.45 1.65 22.30
CA VAL A 164 -13.89 2.30 23.48
C VAL A 164 -12.36 2.38 23.43
N THR A 165 -11.70 1.33 22.97
CA THR A 165 -10.24 1.23 23.05
C THR A 165 -9.52 1.75 21.81
N TYR A 166 -10.20 1.85 20.66
CA TYR A 166 -9.64 2.35 19.42
C TYR A 166 -9.16 3.80 19.49
N ILE A 167 -9.86 4.64 20.29
CA ILE A 167 -9.50 6.05 20.46
C ILE A 167 -8.07 6.17 20.97
N PHE A 168 -7.78 5.50 22.10
CA PHE A 168 -6.43 5.51 22.65
C PHE A 168 -5.48 4.64 21.82
N GLY A 169 -5.96 3.56 21.20
CA GLY A 169 -5.19 2.71 20.29
C GLY A 169 -4.51 3.52 19.19
N SER A 170 -5.24 4.44 18.57
CA SER A 170 -4.73 5.32 17.52
C SER A 170 -3.84 6.43 18.07
N PHE A 171 -4.32 7.17 19.07
CA PHE A 171 -3.58 8.28 19.66
C PHE A 171 -2.31 7.82 20.39
N GLY A 172 -2.42 6.75 21.18
CA GLY A 172 -1.30 6.16 21.89
C GLY A 172 -0.22 5.63 20.94
N ALA A 173 -0.61 5.05 19.79
CA ALA A 173 0.36 4.63 18.78
C ALA A 173 1.15 5.80 18.21
N ILE A 174 0.52 6.97 17.99
CA ILE A 174 1.22 8.19 17.56
C ILE A 174 2.25 8.58 18.62
N ILE A 175 1.83 8.72 19.88
CA ILE A 175 2.73 9.10 20.98
C ILE A 175 3.92 8.13 21.06
N MET A 176 3.65 6.84 21.04
CA MET A 176 4.67 5.82 21.17
C MET A 176 5.63 5.81 19.97
N CYS A 177 5.13 5.66 18.76
CA CYS A 177 5.98 5.50 17.57
C CYS A 177 6.72 6.79 17.18
N VAL A 178 6.18 7.97 17.54
CA VAL A 178 6.75 9.25 17.14
C VAL A 178 7.57 9.90 18.26
N ASN A 179 7.06 9.94 19.49
CA ASN A 179 7.69 10.68 20.59
C ASN A 179 8.54 9.78 21.49
N VAL A 180 7.92 8.71 22.03
CA VAL A 180 8.60 7.80 22.97
C VAL A 180 9.77 7.08 22.29
N LEU A 181 9.64 6.71 21.02
CA LEU A 181 10.72 6.07 20.27
C LEU A 181 11.94 6.97 20.12
N GLN A 182 11.74 8.25 19.78
CA GLN A 182 12.84 9.23 19.70
C GLN A 182 13.51 9.44 21.07
N TRP A 183 12.70 9.57 22.12
CA TRP A 183 13.22 9.66 23.48
C TRP A 183 14.02 8.41 23.89
N LEU A 184 13.51 7.23 23.60
CA LEU A 184 14.16 5.96 23.91
C LEU A 184 15.49 5.78 23.16
N THR A 185 15.54 6.18 21.88
CA THR A 185 16.73 6.03 21.03
C THR A 185 17.73 7.16 21.19
N GLY A 186 17.30 8.33 21.69
CA GLY A 186 18.12 9.55 21.76
C GLY A 186 18.40 10.17 20.39
N ARG A 187 17.67 9.78 19.34
CA ARG A 187 17.86 10.22 17.95
C ARG A 187 16.58 10.82 17.40
N LYS A 188 16.68 11.71 16.41
CA LYS A 188 15.51 12.34 15.78
C LYS A 188 15.19 11.73 14.43
N ILE A 189 13.89 11.48 14.18
CA ILE A 189 13.39 10.89 12.93
C ILE A 189 13.88 11.70 11.72
N ARG A 190 13.82 13.05 11.79
CA ARG A 190 14.21 13.91 10.68
C ARG A 190 15.70 13.80 10.34
N GLU A 191 16.56 13.84 11.34
CA GLU A 191 18.01 13.79 11.15
C GLU A 191 18.44 12.47 10.51
N ASP A 192 17.92 11.35 11.03
CA ASP A 192 18.19 10.02 10.52
C ASP A 192 17.57 9.78 9.13
N ALA A 193 16.41 10.37 8.86
CA ALA A 193 15.76 10.29 7.54
C ALA A 193 16.59 11.02 6.47
N ILE A 194 17.12 12.20 6.77
CA ILE A 194 17.99 12.97 5.86
C ILE A 194 19.30 12.19 5.60
N GLN A 195 19.91 11.64 6.65
CA GLN A 195 21.13 10.86 6.51
C GLN A 195 20.92 9.63 5.61
N ALA A 196 19.84 8.86 5.86
CA ALA A 196 19.53 7.69 5.05
C ALA A 196 19.20 8.06 3.58
N GLU A 197 18.54 9.18 3.36
CA GLU A 197 18.26 9.67 2.01
C GLU A 197 19.57 10.03 1.27
N GLN A 198 20.49 10.72 1.93
CA GLN A 198 21.80 11.06 1.35
C GLN A 198 22.62 9.82 0.99
N GLU A 199 22.61 8.80 1.86
CA GLU A 199 23.29 7.52 1.63
C GLU A 199 22.66 6.74 0.45
N LEU A 200 21.32 6.75 0.34
CA LEU A 200 20.58 6.04 -0.72
C LEU A 200 20.73 6.72 -2.09
N LEU A 201 20.66 8.03 -2.10
CA LEU A 201 20.58 8.80 -3.33
C LEU A 201 21.94 9.08 -3.96
N LYS A 202 23.05 9.07 -3.20
CA LYS A 202 24.39 9.41 -3.70
C LYS A 202 24.37 10.57 -4.71
N GLY A 203 23.53 11.58 -4.44
CA GLY A 203 23.34 12.75 -5.30
C GLY A 203 22.21 12.66 -6.33
N VAL A 204 21.45 11.57 -6.42
CA VAL A 204 20.26 11.46 -7.27
C VAL A 204 19.03 11.96 -6.50
N ARG A 205 18.36 12.99 -7.02
CA ARG A 205 17.12 13.53 -6.41
C ARG A 205 15.91 12.70 -6.83
N VAL A 206 15.14 12.21 -5.86
CA VAL A 206 13.84 11.56 -6.11
C VAL A 206 12.74 12.59 -5.87
N TYR A 207 11.82 12.71 -6.81
CA TYR A 207 10.68 13.60 -6.74
C TYR A 207 9.48 12.85 -6.17
N GLY A 208 8.68 13.53 -5.35
CA GLY A 208 7.43 13.02 -4.80
C GLY A 208 6.31 12.96 -5.86
N THR A 209 5.18 12.38 -5.47
CA THR A 209 3.99 12.32 -6.34
C THR A 209 3.52 13.73 -6.69
N GLY A 210 3.49 14.06 -7.98
CA GLY A 210 3.12 15.40 -8.46
C GLY A 210 4.27 16.40 -8.51
N GLU A 211 5.46 16.04 -8.05
CA GLU A 211 6.66 16.84 -8.19
C GLU A 211 7.41 16.50 -9.48
N SER A 212 7.93 17.50 -10.15
CA SER A 212 8.82 17.34 -11.31
C SER A 212 9.93 18.39 -11.26
N PRO A 213 11.11 18.11 -11.85
CA PRO A 213 12.13 19.12 -11.94
C PRO A 213 11.64 20.30 -12.80
N ALA A 214 11.94 21.51 -12.37
CA ALA A 214 11.64 22.72 -13.18
C ALA A 214 12.35 22.69 -14.55
N VAL A 215 13.45 21.94 -14.62
CA VAL A 215 14.22 21.70 -15.83
C VAL A 215 14.08 20.22 -16.20
N PRO A 216 13.41 19.88 -17.32
CA PRO A 216 13.25 18.52 -17.75
C PRO A 216 14.61 17.84 -18.01
N ASP A 217 14.78 16.59 -17.56
CA ASP A 217 15.97 15.79 -17.82
C ASP A 217 16.09 15.38 -19.28
N LEU A 218 14.95 15.16 -19.95
CA LEU A 218 14.87 14.79 -21.36
C LEU A 218 14.29 15.96 -22.15
N VAL A 219 14.97 16.32 -23.24
CA VAL A 219 14.59 17.42 -24.12
C VAL A 219 14.76 17.00 -25.57
N GLY A 220 13.88 17.52 -26.44
CA GLY A 220 14.07 17.55 -27.88
C GLY A 220 14.51 18.95 -28.30
N ARG A 221 15.55 19.05 -29.13
CA ARG A 221 16.02 20.32 -29.68
C ARG A 221 16.37 20.18 -31.14
N ILE A 222 16.13 21.22 -31.92
CA ILE A 222 16.28 21.25 -33.36
C ILE A 222 17.55 22.02 -33.69
N PHE A 223 18.41 21.42 -34.54
CA PHE A 223 19.65 22.04 -34.94
C PHE A 223 19.79 22.02 -36.47
N ARG A 224 20.42 23.08 -37.02
CA ARG A 224 20.87 23.11 -38.42
C ARG A 224 22.32 22.63 -38.47
N VAL A 225 22.59 21.58 -39.20
CA VAL A 225 23.93 21.00 -39.38
C VAL A 225 24.84 21.99 -40.10
N GLY A 226 25.93 22.38 -39.43
CA GLY A 226 26.89 23.35 -39.96
C GLY A 226 27.95 22.70 -40.86
N GLN A 227 28.37 21.47 -40.56
CA GLN A 227 29.40 20.76 -41.29
C GLN A 227 28.93 19.38 -41.74
N ALA A 228 29.13 19.07 -43.01
CA ALA A 228 28.82 17.77 -43.60
C ALA A 228 29.87 16.71 -43.23
N GLY A 229 29.49 15.43 -43.33
CA GLY A 229 30.44 14.30 -43.37
C GLY A 229 30.36 13.35 -42.17
N ARG A 230 29.62 13.68 -41.09
CA ARG A 230 29.37 12.71 -40.00
C ARG A 230 28.12 11.90 -40.30
N THR A 231 28.18 10.60 -40.04
CA THR A 231 26.98 9.77 -40.05
C THR A 231 26.15 9.98 -38.78
N VAL A 232 24.84 9.63 -38.83
CA VAL A 232 23.96 9.67 -37.67
C VAL A 232 24.53 8.85 -36.50
N ALA A 233 25.02 7.63 -36.80
CA ALA A 233 25.60 6.76 -35.78
C ALA A 233 26.88 7.35 -35.14
N GLU A 234 27.75 8.01 -35.91
CA GLU A 234 28.95 8.69 -35.38
C GLU A 234 28.57 9.89 -34.50
N LEU A 235 27.52 10.62 -34.89
CA LEU A 235 27.00 11.73 -34.10
C LEU A 235 26.45 11.25 -32.72
N GLU A 236 25.63 10.20 -32.74
CA GLU A 236 25.05 9.62 -31.51
C GLU A 236 26.12 8.98 -30.61
N ALA A 237 27.11 8.30 -31.22
CA ALA A 237 28.23 7.73 -30.48
C ALA A 237 29.09 8.79 -29.79
N SER A 238 29.25 9.97 -30.38
CA SER A 238 29.99 11.07 -29.76
C SER A 238 29.29 11.63 -28.50
N ALA A 239 27.94 11.58 -28.43
CA ALA A 239 27.19 11.93 -27.22
C ALA A 239 27.41 10.91 -26.10
N THR A 240 27.42 9.61 -26.44
CA THR A 240 27.65 8.52 -25.49
C THR A 240 29.03 8.60 -24.84
N ALA A 241 30.05 8.98 -25.58
CA ALA A 241 31.39 9.19 -25.05
C ALA A 241 31.47 10.32 -24.00
N ASN A 242 30.55 11.29 -24.05
CA ASN A 242 30.40 12.39 -23.10
C ASN A 242 29.42 12.07 -21.96
N GLY A 243 29.05 10.82 -21.76
CA GLY A 243 28.26 10.35 -20.62
C GLY A 243 26.74 10.53 -20.75
N GLY A 244 26.23 10.77 -21.96
CA GLY A 244 24.80 10.92 -22.20
C GLY A 244 24.32 10.13 -23.42
N THR A 245 23.03 9.77 -23.44
CA THR A 245 22.38 9.19 -24.61
C THR A 245 21.61 10.27 -25.35
N VAL A 246 21.89 10.44 -26.65
CA VAL A 246 21.17 11.34 -27.56
C VAL A 246 20.87 10.57 -28.81
N THR A 247 19.68 10.76 -29.37
CA THR A 247 19.24 10.13 -30.63
C THR A 247 18.78 11.18 -31.61
N VAL A 248 18.99 10.90 -32.88
CA VAL A 248 18.46 11.70 -34.00
C VAL A 248 17.11 11.12 -34.36
N GLU A 249 16.04 11.82 -34.10
CA GLU A 249 14.66 11.34 -34.32
C GLU A 249 14.07 11.77 -35.66
N ARG A 250 14.53 12.90 -36.20
CA ARG A 250 14.07 13.45 -37.48
C ARG A 250 15.21 14.13 -38.23
N ILE A 251 15.17 14.03 -39.53
CA ILE A 251 16.08 14.72 -40.45
C ILE A 251 15.24 15.34 -41.57
N GLN A 252 15.41 16.64 -41.80
CA GLN A 252 14.84 17.34 -42.92
C GLN A 252 15.99 17.86 -43.82
N ARG A 253 15.97 17.47 -45.09
CA ARG A 253 16.92 17.86 -46.11
C ARG A 253 16.19 18.56 -47.24
N ARG A 254 16.56 19.80 -47.55
CA ARG A 254 15.93 20.58 -48.61
C ARG A 254 14.39 20.60 -48.53
N ASN A 255 13.85 20.81 -47.34
CA ASN A 255 12.42 20.78 -47.01
C ASN A 255 11.69 19.44 -47.18
N ALA A 256 12.39 18.35 -47.42
CA ALA A 256 11.84 17.00 -47.47
C ALA A 256 12.30 16.18 -46.23
N MET A 257 11.37 15.39 -45.66
CA MET A 257 11.73 14.48 -44.56
C MET A 257 12.52 13.29 -45.11
N VAL A 258 13.64 13.00 -44.47
CA VAL A 258 14.52 11.87 -44.80
C VAL A 258 14.39 10.82 -43.70
N GLY A 259 14.36 9.53 -44.09
CA GLY A 259 14.37 8.45 -43.11
C GLY A 259 15.66 8.47 -42.30
N VAL A 260 15.53 8.33 -40.97
CA VAL A 260 16.68 8.26 -40.08
C VAL A 260 17.30 6.86 -40.15
N ASP A 261 18.52 6.78 -40.57
CA ASP A 261 19.35 5.55 -40.61
C ASP A 261 20.72 5.90 -40.03
N GLY A 262 21.25 5.03 -39.17
CA GLY A 262 22.58 5.22 -38.57
C GLY A 262 23.71 5.41 -39.57
N SER A 263 23.61 4.83 -40.76
CA SER A 263 24.59 4.94 -41.84
C SER A 263 24.44 6.24 -42.66
N LEU A 264 23.35 6.98 -42.49
CA LEU A 264 23.08 8.19 -43.25
C LEU A 264 24.10 9.29 -42.91
N ALA A 265 24.80 9.79 -43.94
CA ALA A 265 25.68 10.94 -43.78
C ALA A 265 24.87 12.24 -43.76
N LEU A 266 25.12 13.09 -42.75
CA LEU A 266 24.53 14.41 -42.64
C LEU A 266 25.18 15.39 -43.59
N GLU A 267 24.35 16.21 -44.25
CA GLU A 267 24.79 17.30 -45.16
C GLU A 267 24.70 18.66 -44.43
N ALA A 268 25.57 19.59 -44.86
CA ALA A 268 25.45 20.96 -44.36
C ALA A 268 24.12 21.56 -44.75
N GLY A 269 23.41 22.17 -43.77
CA GLY A 269 22.08 22.70 -43.95
C GLY A 269 20.93 21.73 -43.63
N ASP A 270 21.21 20.45 -43.35
CA ASP A 270 20.21 19.53 -42.83
C ASP A 270 19.66 20.08 -41.51
N ILE A 271 18.36 19.92 -41.28
CA ILE A 271 17.73 20.24 -40.01
C ILE A 271 17.46 18.93 -39.28
N ILE A 272 18.01 18.76 -38.08
CA ILE A 272 17.88 17.54 -37.31
C ILE A 272 17.22 17.80 -35.94
N LEU A 273 16.41 16.85 -35.51
CA LEU A 273 15.86 16.81 -34.16
C LEU A 273 16.68 15.86 -33.31
N LEU A 274 17.35 16.41 -32.30
CA LEU A 274 18.06 15.66 -31.29
C LEU A 274 17.18 15.48 -30.05
N VAL A 275 17.02 14.25 -29.60
CA VAL A 275 16.29 13.92 -28.38
C VAL A 275 17.23 13.18 -27.41
N GLY A 276 17.22 13.57 -26.16
CA GLY A 276 18.09 12.94 -25.19
C GLY A 276 18.13 13.66 -23.83
N ARG A 277 19.08 13.24 -23.00
CA ARG A 277 19.34 13.95 -21.75
C ARG A 277 19.84 15.36 -22.04
N ARG A 278 19.22 16.34 -21.38
CA ARG A 278 19.46 17.77 -21.64
C ARG A 278 20.95 18.14 -21.70
N ALA A 279 21.73 17.68 -20.72
CA ALA A 279 23.18 18.00 -20.68
C ALA A 279 23.90 17.50 -21.94
N ALA A 280 23.58 16.28 -22.40
CA ALA A 280 24.15 15.67 -23.58
C ALA A 280 23.66 16.35 -24.88
N VAL A 281 22.38 16.68 -24.99
CA VAL A 281 21.81 17.39 -26.13
C VAL A 281 22.43 18.78 -26.29
N VAL A 282 22.61 19.51 -25.20
CA VAL A 282 23.25 20.84 -25.21
C VAL A 282 24.72 20.75 -25.61
N ALA A 283 25.46 19.78 -25.02
CA ALA A 283 26.88 19.58 -25.35
C ALA A 283 27.08 19.15 -26.82
N LEU A 284 26.26 18.21 -27.31
CA LEU A 284 26.30 17.74 -28.67
C LEU A 284 25.89 18.83 -29.67
N GLY A 285 24.81 19.56 -29.37
CA GLY A 285 24.25 20.60 -30.21
C GLY A 285 25.26 21.68 -30.57
N ALA A 286 26.11 22.07 -29.60
CA ALA A 286 27.19 23.03 -29.83
C ALA A 286 28.19 22.58 -30.90
N SER A 287 28.34 21.26 -31.13
CA SER A 287 29.23 20.69 -32.17
C SER A 287 28.51 20.43 -33.51
N VAL A 288 27.16 20.46 -33.50
CA VAL A 288 26.34 20.23 -34.70
C VAL A 288 26.16 21.50 -35.50
N GLY A 289 25.78 22.58 -34.83
CA GLY A 289 25.57 23.87 -35.49
C GLY A 289 24.55 24.74 -34.77
N GLU A 290 23.79 25.56 -35.54
CA GLU A 290 22.83 26.53 -35.01
C GLU A 290 21.56 25.86 -34.44
N GLU A 291 21.17 26.21 -33.21
CA GLU A 291 19.89 25.79 -32.63
C GLU A 291 18.74 26.62 -33.23
N LEU A 292 17.69 25.92 -33.66
CA LEU A 292 16.48 26.54 -34.21
C LEU A 292 15.35 26.46 -33.21
N GLN A 293 14.49 27.52 -33.14
CA GLN A 293 13.35 27.51 -32.23
C GLN A 293 12.18 26.61 -32.69
N GLY A 294 12.19 26.20 -33.96
CA GLY A 294 11.22 25.27 -34.57
C GLY A 294 11.48 25.09 -36.06
N ALA A 295 10.99 24.00 -36.61
CA ALA A 295 10.96 23.74 -38.04
C ALA A 295 9.73 22.89 -38.37
N GLU A 296 9.11 23.13 -39.51
CA GLU A 296 7.92 22.42 -39.96
C GLU A 296 8.23 20.91 -40.13
N GLY A 297 7.35 20.02 -39.65
CA GLY A 297 7.51 18.59 -39.74
C GLY A 297 8.46 17.96 -38.72
N MET A 298 9.10 18.74 -37.84
CA MET A 298 10.03 18.25 -36.82
C MET A 298 9.35 17.78 -35.53
N ASP A 299 8.03 17.85 -35.45
CA ASP A 299 7.29 17.33 -34.29
C ASP A 299 7.32 15.80 -34.27
N VAL A 300 7.73 15.23 -33.15
CA VAL A 300 7.71 13.80 -32.87
C VAL A 300 6.84 13.52 -31.66
N VAL A 301 5.89 12.61 -31.83
CA VAL A 301 5.07 12.14 -30.72
C VAL A 301 5.89 11.20 -29.85
N MET A 302 6.10 11.58 -28.60
CA MET A 302 6.73 10.74 -27.59
C MET A 302 5.66 10.18 -26.66
N VAL A 303 5.82 8.92 -26.25
CA VAL A 303 4.90 8.26 -25.33
C VAL A 303 5.62 7.81 -24.06
N ARG A 304 4.88 7.80 -22.98
CA ARG A 304 5.27 7.12 -21.74
C ARG A 304 4.46 5.84 -21.60
N ARG A 305 5.13 4.71 -21.39
CA ARG A 305 4.47 3.42 -21.17
C ARG A 305 5.09 2.72 -19.97
N ASP A 306 4.25 2.23 -19.10
CA ASP A 306 4.64 1.37 -18.00
C ASP A 306 4.75 -0.06 -18.51
N VAL A 307 5.90 -0.67 -18.29
CA VAL A 307 6.23 -2.02 -18.75
C VAL A 307 6.59 -2.86 -17.53
N ALA A 308 5.86 -3.96 -17.34
CA ALA A 308 6.17 -4.91 -16.28
C ALA A 308 7.42 -5.72 -16.65
N ILE A 309 8.46 -5.65 -15.84
CA ILE A 309 9.69 -6.40 -16.09
C ILE A 309 9.44 -7.88 -15.81
N SER A 310 9.27 -8.66 -16.88
CA SER A 310 8.98 -10.10 -16.81
C SER A 310 10.07 -10.97 -17.42
N ASN A 311 10.97 -10.39 -18.22
CA ASN A 311 12.07 -11.12 -18.81
C ASN A 311 13.06 -11.58 -17.73
N ARG A 312 13.23 -12.91 -17.61
CA ARG A 312 14.10 -13.53 -16.59
C ARG A 312 15.57 -13.11 -16.70
N GLN A 313 16.02 -12.69 -17.88
CA GLN A 313 17.39 -12.24 -18.11
C GLN A 313 17.72 -10.93 -17.37
N TYR A 314 16.72 -10.12 -17.02
CA TYR A 314 16.88 -8.85 -16.33
C TYR A 314 16.65 -8.94 -14.83
N LEU A 315 16.02 -10.00 -14.36
CA LEU A 315 15.69 -10.16 -12.93
C LEU A 315 16.95 -10.46 -12.10
N ASN A 316 17.03 -9.84 -10.93
CA ASN A 316 18.14 -9.95 -9.98
C ASN A 316 19.50 -9.50 -10.57
N ARG A 317 19.47 -8.56 -11.53
CA ARG A 317 20.64 -7.91 -12.10
C ARG A 317 20.61 -6.42 -11.83
N SER A 318 21.77 -5.78 -11.81
CA SER A 318 21.86 -4.33 -11.68
C SER A 318 21.39 -3.63 -12.98
N VAL A 319 20.89 -2.41 -12.84
CA VAL A 319 20.53 -1.58 -14.00
C VAL A 319 21.70 -1.44 -14.95
N LYS A 320 22.94 -1.29 -14.42
CA LYS A 320 24.15 -1.21 -15.21
C LYS A 320 24.36 -2.47 -16.07
N ASP A 321 24.30 -3.66 -15.43
CA ASP A 321 24.53 -4.93 -16.15
C ASP A 321 23.46 -5.18 -17.22
N ILE A 322 22.22 -4.73 -16.97
CA ILE A 322 21.13 -4.81 -17.95
C ILE A 322 21.44 -3.89 -19.13
N LEU A 323 21.75 -2.61 -18.85
CA LEU A 323 22.08 -1.65 -19.91
C LEU A 323 23.29 -2.08 -20.73
N ASP A 324 24.31 -2.65 -20.10
CA ASP A 324 25.50 -3.14 -20.78
C ASP A 324 25.20 -4.35 -21.70
N SER A 325 24.19 -5.17 -21.31
CA SER A 325 23.79 -6.36 -22.08
C SER A 325 22.76 -6.10 -23.19
N LEU A 326 22.13 -4.93 -23.22
CA LEU A 326 21.17 -4.58 -24.26
C LEU A 326 21.88 -4.25 -25.58
N SER A 327 21.34 -4.75 -26.71
CA SER A 327 21.79 -4.35 -28.03
C SER A 327 21.49 -2.87 -28.31
N GLN A 328 22.24 -2.25 -29.22
CA GLN A 328 22.05 -0.85 -29.59
C GLN A 328 20.63 -0.58 -30.14
N GLU A 329 20.03 -1.55 -30.81
CA GLU A 329 18.69 -1.48 -31.35
C GLU A 329 17.62 -1.24 -30.27
N PHE A 330 17.81 -1.82 -29.06
CA PHE A 330 16.88 -1.61 -27.92
C PHE A 330 17.22 -0.40 -27.07
N LYS A 331 18.38 0.22 -27.29
CA LYS A 331 18.81 1.44 -26.61
C LYS A 331 18.43 2.71 -27.36
N HIS A 332 18.22 2.62 -28.66
CA HIS A 332 17.94 3.77 -29.53
C HIS A 332 16.56 4.35 -29.19
N GLY A 333 16.51 5.65 -28.89
CA GLY A 333 15.28 6.42 -28.70
C GLY A 333 14.43 6.04 -27.46
N VAL A 334 14.92 5.15 -26.58
CA VAL A 334 14.17 4.70 -25.40
C VAL A 334 14.88 5.04 -24.10
N TYR A 335 14.17 5.73 -23.23
CA TYR A 335 14.68 6.19 -21.94
C TYR A 335 13.84 5.60 -20.79
N ALA A 336 14.52 4.95 -19.84
CA ALA A 336 13.89 4.57 -18.58
C ALA A 336 13.80 5.80 -17.66
N VAL A 337 12.59 6.29 -17.42
CA VAL A 337 12.35 7.54 -16.69
C VAL A 337 11.87 7.31 -15.26
N ALA A 338 11.26 6.17 -14.94
CA ALA A 338 10.87 5.78 -13.60
C ALA A 338 10.96 4.26 -13.43
N LEU A 339 11.22 3.82 -12.21
CA LEU A 339 11.15 2.42 -11.79
C LEU A 339 10.26 2.33 -10.57
N MET A 340 9.21 1.53 -10.65
CA MET A 340 8.27 1.35 -9.57
C MET A 340 8.36 -0.08 -9.03
N ARG A 341 8.41 -0.23 -7.72
CA ARG A 341 8.40 -1.51 -7.01
C ARG A 341 7.24 -1.55 -6.03
N ALA A 342 6.25 -2.39 -6.30
CA ALA A 342 5.02 -2.48 -5.49
C ALA A 342 4.35 -1.10 -5.25
N GLY A 343 4.31 -0.26 -6.28
CA GLY A 343 3.72 1.09 -6.19
C GLY A 343 4.64 2.16 -5.57
N THR A 344 5.84 1.79 -5.12
CA THR A 344 6.81 2.73 -4.54
C THR A 344 7.90 3.07 -5.58
N PRO A 345 8.26 4.35 -5.78
CA PRO A 345 9.33 4.71 -6.69
C PRO A 345 10.69 4.23 -6.17
N VAL A 346 11.50 3.67 -7.07
CA VAL A 346 12.86 3.21 -6.81
C VAL A 346 13.82 4.03 -7.67
N PRO A 347 14.92 4.56 -7.13
CA PRO A 347 15.91 5.30 -7.92
C PRO A 347 16.50 4.43 -9.02
N ILE A 348 16.59 4.96 -10.26
CA ILE A 348 17.29 4.32 -11.37
C ILE A 348 18.77 4.66 -11.27
N ALA A 349 19.50 3.97 -10.39
CA ALA A 349 20.94 4.09 -10.26
C ALA A 349 21.65 2.86 -10.88
N PRO A 350 22.91 2.98 -11.30
CA PRO A 350 23.64 1.85 -11.89
C PRO A 350 23.66 0.59 -11.03
N ALA A 351 23.70 0.75 -9.70
CA ALA A 351 23.71 -0.34 -8.74
C ALA A 351 22.30 -0.84 -8.34
N THR A 352 21.23 -0.21 -8.82
CA THR A 352 19.86 -0.61 -8.49
C THR A 352 19.58 -2.00 -9.07
N MET A 353 19.24 -2.95 -8.20
CA MET A 353 18.87 -4.31 -8.59
C MET A 353 17.41 -4.34 -9.07
N VAL A 354 17.16 -4.91 -10.22
CA VAL A 354 15.82 -5.14 -10.77
C VAL A 354 15.24 -6.41 -10.16
N MET A 355 14.04 -6.30 -9.62
CA MET A 355 13.36 -7.40 -8.91
C MET A 355 12.11 -7.88 -9.67
N PRO A 356 11.66 -9.13 -9.43
CA PRO A 356 10.40 -9.61 -10.00
C PRO A 356 9.22 -8.72 -9.63
N GLY A 357 8.43 -8.31 -10.64
CA GLY A 357 7.27 -7.44 -10.46
C GLY A 357 7.60 -5.95 -10.41
N ASP A 358 8.85 -5.55 -10.68
CA ASP A 358 9.18 -4.16 -10.94
C ASP A 358 8.52 -3.70 -12.25
N VAL A 359 8.13 -2.44 -12.28
CA VAL A 359 7.54 -1.78 -13.43
C VAL A 359 8.44 -0.62 -13.83
N VAL A 360 8.94 -0.65 -15.06
CA VAL A 360 9.73 0.45 -15.63
C VAL A 360 8.86 1.32 -16.51
N THR A 361 8.91 2.64 -16.33
CA THR A 361 8.30 3.59 -17.26
C THR A 361 9.30 3.91 -18.34
N LEU A 362 8.99 3.50 -19.58
CA LEU A 362 9.75 3.80 -20.78
C LEU A 362 9.18 5.05 -21.45
N PHE A 363 10.08 5.91 -21.92
CA PHE A 363 9.77 7.12 -22.68
C PHE A 363 10.52 7.06 -24.00
N GLY A 364 9.84 7.33 -25.11
CA GLY A 364 10.40 7.28 -26.46
C GLY A 364 9.31 7.41 -27.52
N THR A 365 9.66 7.20 -28.79
CA THR A 365 8.66 7.13 -29.84
C THR A 365 7.74 5.90 -29.63
N PRO A 366 6.50 5.91 -30.14
CA PRO A 366 5.61 4.75 -30.00
C PRO A 366 6.22 3.46 -30.54
N GLN A 367 7.00 3.52 -31.62
CA GLN A 367 7.62 2.37 -32.25
C GLN A 367 8.78 1.82 -31.42
N ASP A 368 9.67 2.69 -30.93
CA ASP A 368 10.83 2.27 -30.13
C ASP A 368 10.42 1.74 -28.76
N VAL A 369 9.46 2.39 -28.11
CA VAL A 369 8.90 1.91 -26.85
C VAL A 369 8.22 0.54 -27.03
N GLN A 370 7.52 0.33 -28.15
CA GLN A 370 6.90 -0.98 -28.43
C GLN A 370 7.95 -2.08 -28.63
N LYS A 371 9.04 -1.79 -29.37
CA LYS A 371 10.17 -2.73 -29.56
C LYS A 371 10.86 -3.04 -28.23
N ALA A 372 11.20 -2.02 -27.46
CA ALA A 372 11.83 -2.21 -26.16
C ALA A 372 10.96 -3.01 -25.20
N ALA A 373 9.64 -2.74 -25.19
CA ALA A 373 8.70 -3.48 -24.37
C ALA A 373 8.67 -4.97 -24.70
N GLN A 374 8.79 -5.37 -25.97
CA GLN A 374 8.86 -6.79 -26.35
C GLN A 374 10.03 -7.52 -25.70
N SER A 375 11.16 -6.85 -25.49
CA SER A 375 12.32 -7.40 -24.79
C SER A 375 12.17 -7.39 -23.27
N VAL A 376 11.53 -6.36 -22.69
CA VAL A 376 11.42 -6.14 -21.25
C VAL A 376 10.25 -6.93 -20.66
N GLY A 377 9.07 -6.83 -21.30
CA GLY A 377 7.85 -7.47 -20.84
C GLY A 377 6.57 -6.76 -21.31
N PRO A 378 5.40 -7.16 -20.82
CA PRO A 378 4.13 -6.62 -21.26
C PRO A 378 3.96 -5.15 -20.87
N ILE A 379 3.43 -4.34 -21.79
CA ILE A 379 2.99 -2.98 -21.50
C ILE A 379 1.75 -3.07 -20.61
N ILE A 380 1.77 -2.31 -19.51
CA ILE A 380 0.63 -2.16 -18.64
C ILE A 380 -0.28 -1.11 -19.25
N VAL A 381 -1.44 -1.54 -19.74
CA VAL A 381 -2.48 -0.61 -20.19
C VAL A 381 -3.32 -0.25 -18.97
N PRO A 382 -3.33 1.02 -18.55
CA PRO A 382 -4.22 1.45 -17.48
C PRO A 382 -5.67 1.13 -17.86
N SER A 383 -6.38 0.46 -16.98
CA SER A 383 -7.79 0.15 -17.16
C SER A 383 -8.55 0.51 -15.90
N ASP A 384 -9.61 1.28 -16.04
CA ASP A 384 -10.53 1.63 -14.95
C ASP A 384 -11.53 0.52 -14.64
N LYS A 385 -11.47 -0.59 -15.40
CA LYS A 385 -12.36 -1.74 -15.20
C LYS A 385 -11.79 -2.73 -14.21
N THR A 386 -12.61 -3.13 -13.24
CA THR A 386 -12.30 -4.22 -12.32
C THR A 386 -12.59 -5.57 -12.96
N ASP A 387 -11.67 -6.52 -12.83
CA ASP A 387 -11.85 -7.91 -13.28
C ASP A 387 -12.67 -8.69 -12.25
N PHE A 388 -13.99 -8.58 -12.35
CA PHE A 388 -14.91 -9.26 -11.44
C PHE A 388 -14.84 -10.79 -11.52
N VAL A 389 -14.42 -11.37 -12.66
CA VAL A 389 -14.25 -12.83 -12.77
C VAL A 389 -13.12 -13.27 -11.85
N PHE A 390 -11.97 -12.62 -11.95
CA PHE A 390 -10.80 -12.92 -11.12
C PHE A 390 -11.08 -12.71 -9.62
N HIS A 391 -11.65 -11.57 -9.26
CA HIS A 391 -11.93 -11.24 -7.86
C HIS A 391 -13.08 -12.03 -7.26
N GLY A 392 -14.13 -12.29 -8.04
CA GLY A 392 -15.23 -13.16 -7.62
C GLY A 392 -14.78 -14.59 -7.33
N LEU A 393 -13.93 -15.16 -8.21
CA LEU A 393 -13.28 -16.45 -7.95
C LEU A 393 -12.38 -16.39 -6.71
N GLY A 394 -11.60 -15.33 -6.55
CA GLY A 394 -10.74 -15.16 -5.38
C GLY A 394 -11.52 -15.14 -4.06
N ILE A 395 -12.62 -14.40 -4.00
CA ILE A 395 -13.49 -14.37 -2.82
C ILE A 395 -14.14 -15.74 -2.58
N THR A 396 -14.64 -16.39 -3.63
CA THR A 396 -15.24 -17.73 -3.54
C THR A 396 -14.25 -18.75 -2.97
N VAL A 397 -13.03 -18.80 -3.51
CA VAL A 397 -11.95 -19.67 -3.01
C VAL A 397 -11.63 -19.35 -1.56
N GLY A 398 -11.57 -18.06 -1.21
CA GLY A 398 -11.33 -17.62 0.17
C GLY A 398 -12.41 -18.11 1.14
N LEU A 399 -13.66 -17.95 0.79
CA LEU A 399 -14.78 -18.43 1.61
C LEU A 399 -14.75 -19.96 1.77
N LEU A 400 -14.42 -20.71 0.72
CA LEU A 400 -14.25 -22.17 0.79
C LEU A 400 -13.09 -22.56 1.70
N ILE A 401 -11.94 -21.87 1.63
CA ILE A 401 -10.83 -22.09 2.55
C ILE A 401 -11.25 -21.82 4.00
N GLY A 402 -12.07 -20.78 4.22
CA GLY A 402 -12.60 -20.43 5.54
C GLY A 402 -13.50 -21.50 6.17
N LEU A 403 -14.07 -22.40 5.36
CA LEU A 403 -14.87 -23.53 5.87
C LEU A 403 -13.99 -24.66 6.44
N LEU A 404 -12.70 -24.69 6.10
CA LEU A 404 -11.79 -25.73 6.59
C LEU A 404 -11.59 -25.59 8.12
N VAL A 405 -11.80 -26.69 8.83
CA VAL A 405 -11.61 -26.78 10.27
C VAL A 405 -10.45 -27.74 10.53
N LEU A 406 -9.37 -27.22 11.10
CA LEU A 406 -8.25 -28.02 11.60
C LEU A 406 -8.51 -28.32 13.07
N ARG A 407 -8.52 -29.58 13.47
CA ARG A 407 -8.66 -29.98 14.87
C ARG A 407 -7.28 -30.22 15.48
N LEU A 408 -6.90 -29.38 16.44
CA LEU A 408 -5.73 -29.61 17.29
C LEU A 408 -6.20 -30.15 18.64
N GLY A 409 -6.22 -31.45 18.77
CA GLY A 409 -6.83 -32.10 19.95
C GLY A 409 -8.35 -31.84 20.02
N SER A 410 -8.81 -31.29 21.15
CA SER A 410 -10.22 -30.92 21.36
C SER A 410 -10.59 -29.53 20.82
N ILE A 411 -9.63 -28.71 20.36
CA ILE A 411 -9.86 -27.34 19.94
C ILE A 411 -10.03 -27.28 18.41
N PRO A 412 -11.20 -26.90 17.89
CA PRO A 412 -11.38 -26.65 16.47
C PRO A 412 -10.74 -25.30 16.09
N ILE A 413 -9.61 -25.32 15.40
CA ILE A 413 -9.00 -24.12 14.82
C ILE A 413 -9.56 -23.96 13.41
N THR A 414 -10.24 -22.87 13.20
CA THR A 414 -10.77 -22.48 11.88
C THR A 414 -10.29 -21.08 11.51
N LEU A 415 -9.94 -20.92 10.26
CA LEU A 415 -9.66 -19.60 9.71
C LEU A 415 -10.92 -18.73 9.62
N GLY A 416 -12.10 -19.36 9.57
CA GLY A 416 -13.36 -18.67 9.32
C GLY A 416 -13.42 -17.99 7.95
N SER A 417 -14.57 -17.45 7.59
CA SER A 417 -14.75 -16.72 6.33
C SER A 417 -13.75 -15.59 6.14
N GLY A 418 -13.44 -14.87 7.22
CA GLY A 418 -12.48 -13.75 7.19
C GLY A 418 -11.05 -14.20 6.95
N GLY A 419 -10.54 -15.20 7.69
CA GLY A 419 -9.17 -15.68 7.51
C GLY A 419 -8.96 -16.32 6.13
N GLY A 420 -9.96 -17.07 5.64
CA GLY A 420 -9.92 -17.65 4.31
C GLY A 420 -9.92 -16.58 3.20
N ALA A 421 -10.79 -15.58 3.30
CA ALA A 421 -10.84 -14.48 2.33
C ALA A 421 -9.55 -13.64 2.35
N LEU A 422 -8.93 -13.42 3.52
CA LEU A 422 -7.63 -12.77 3.64
C LEU A 422 -6.55 -13.56 2.89
N LEU A 423 -6.44 -14.86 3.15
CA LEU A 423 -5.43 -15.71 2.49
C LEU A 423 -5.63 -15.77 0.97
N ALA A 424 -6.85 -15.91 0.50
CA ALA A 424 -7.14 -15.85 -0.93
C ALA A 424 -6.79 -14.48 -1.51
N GLY A 425 -7.14 -13.39 -0.83
CA GLY A 425 -6.74 -12.03 -1.23
C GLY A 425 -5.22 -11.92 -1.39
N LEU A 426 -4.45 -12.37 -0.39
CA LEU A 426 -2.99 -12.39 -0.44
C LEU A 426 -2.45 -13.15 -1.66
N LEU A 427 -2.95 -14.36 -1.90
CA LEU A 427 -2.52 -15.21 -3.02
C LEU A 427 -2.88 -14.59 -4.38
N PHE A 428 -4.09 -14.09 -4.53
CA PHE A 428 -4.56 -13.46 -5.76
C PHE A 428 -3.85 -12.13 -6.04
N GLY A 429 -3.59 -11.32 -5.01
CA GLY A 429 -2.80 -10.09 -5.11
C GLY A 429 -1.35 -10.37 -5.52
N TRP A 430 -0.73 -11.38 -4.90
CA TRP A 430 0.61 -11.84 -5.29
C TRP A 430 0.63 -12.39 -6.73
N TRP A 431 -0.35 -13.20 -7.12
CA TRP A 431 -0.45 -13.69 -8.49
C TRP A 431 -0.59 -12.55 -9.49
N ARG A 432 -1.48 -11.59 -9.22
CA ARG A 432 -1.65 -10.37 -10.02
C ARG A 432 -0.34 -9.59 -10.18
N SER A 433 0.45 -9.44 -9.11
CA SER A 433 1.72 -8.72 -9.17
C SER A 433 2.78 -9.39 -10.06
N ARG A 434 2.63 -10.68 -10.36
CA ARG A 434 3.50 -11.41 -11.28
C ARG A 434 2.97 -11.51 -12.70
N LYS A 435 1.65 -11.50 -12.86
CA LYS A 435 0.97 -11.58 -14.16
C LYS A 435 -0.01 -10.42 -14.31
N HIS A 436 0.46 -9.33 -14.90
CA HIS A 436 -0.29 -8.08 -15.04
C HIS A 436 -1.45 -8.14 -16.05
N THR A 437 -1.66 -9.28 -16.72
CA THR A 437 -2.72 -9.48 -17.72
C THR A 437 -4.09 -9.78 -17.13
N PHE A 438 -4.18 -10.25 -15.87
CA PHE A 438 -5.43 -10.62 -15.20
C PHE A 438 -5.57 -9.91 -13.87
N GLY A 439 -6.79 -9.85 -13.35
CA GLY A 439 -7.08 -9.40 -12.00
C GLY A 439 -6.84 -7.90 -11.81
N ASN A 440 -7.11 -7.10 -12.83
CA ASN A 440 -7.06 -5.66 -12.66
C ASN A 440 -8.08 -5.20 -11.62
N MET A 441 -7.61 -4.44 -10.64
CA MET A 441 -8.43 -3.73 -9.66
C MET A 441 -7.84 -2.33 -9.51
N PRO A 442 -8.49 -1.31 -10.06
CA PRO A 442 -8.07 0.07 -9.88
C PRO A 442 -7.99 0.42 -8.39
N THR A 443 -7.04 1.26 -8.01
CA THR A 443 -6.84 1.65 -6.60
C THR A 443 -8.11 2.23 -5.98
N ALA A 444 -8.87 3.02 -6.75
CA ALA A 444 -10.15 3.57 -6.29
C ALA A 444 -11.18 2.46 -5.98
N ALA A 445 -11.24 1.41 -6.81
CA ALA A 445 -12.15 0.28 -6.59
C ALA A 445 -11.74 -0.53 -5.36
N SER A 446 -10.44 -0.81 -5.19
CA SER A 446 -9.93 -1.51 -4.01
C SER A 446 -10.19 -0.72 -2.72
N THR A 447 -9.93 0.59 -2.74
CA THR A 447 -10.22 1.48 -1.61
C THR A 447 -11.72 1.49 -1.27
N LEU A 448 -12.58 1.58 -2.30
CA LEU A 448 -14.03 1.55 -2.09
C LEU A 448 -14.49 0.23 -1.45
N LEU A 449 -14.02 -0.91 -1.95
CA LEU A 449 -14.36 -2.23 -1.38
C LEU A 449 -13.88 -2.36 0.07
N ARG A 450 -12.68 -1.88 0.37
CA ARG A 450 -12.12 -1.89 1.71
C ARG A 450 -12.92 -0.98 2.65
N ASP A 451 -13.12 0.28 2.28
CA ASP A 451 -13.71 1.28 3.16
C ASP A 451 -15.21 1.04 3.36
N LEU A 452 -15.96 0.77 2.27
CA LEU A 452 -17.38 0.42 2.34
C LEU A 452 -17.59 -0.93 3.05
N GLY A 453 -16.76 -1.91 2.72
CA GLY A 453 -16.82 -3.23 3.35
C GLY A 453 -16.59 -3.15 4.86
N LEU A 454 -15.54 -2.44 5.30
CA LEU A 454 -15.23 -2.29 6.71
C LEU A 454 -16.28 -1.44 7.46
N ALA A 455 -16.56 -0.25 6.96
CA ALA A 455 -17.49 0.66 7.62
C ALA A 455 -18.92 0.09 7.65
N GLY A 456 -19.35 -0.53 6.54
CA GLY A 456 -20.64 -1.20 6.46
C GLY A 456 -20.72 -2.41 7.40
N PHE A 457 -19.68 -3.26 7.44
CA PHE A 457 -19.61 -4.37 8.39
C PHE A 457 -19.71 -3.90 9.84
N VAL A 458 -18.94 -2.87 10.20
CA VAL A 458 -18.94 -2.32 11.56
C VAL A 458 -20.27 -1.63 11.91
N ALA A 459 -20.87 -0.91 10.96
CA ALA A 459 -22.20 -0.33 11.12
C ALA A 459 -23.28 -1.41 11.32
N MET A 460 -23.21 -2.53 10.56
CA MET A 460 -24.12 -3.67 10.77
C MET A 460 -24.03 -4.24 12.18
N VAL A 461 -22.80 -4.39 12.72
CA VAL A 461 -22.59 -4.83 14.10
C VAL A 461 -23.20 -3.82 15.08
N GLY A 462 -23.01 -2.51 14.85
CA GLY A 462 -23.60 -1.44 15.67
C GLY A 462 -25.13 -1.44 15.64
N LEU A 463 -25.76 -1.65 14.47
CA LEU A 463 -27.21 -1.72 14.32
C LEU A 463 -27.81 -2.94 15.03
N GLN A 464 -27.15 -4.10 14.93
CA GLN A 464 -27.62 -5.34 15.54
C GLN A 464 -27.46 -5.36 17.08
N SER A 465 -26.48 -4.64 17.61
CA SER A 465 -26.03 -4.82 19.00
C SER A 465 -26.03 -3.53 19.82
N GLY A 466 -26.45 -2.41 19.23
CA GLY A 466 -26.22 -1.09 19.84
C GLY A 466 -27.00 -0.84 21.14
N GLN A 467 -28.14 -1.48 21.35
CA GLN A 467 -28.86 -1.36 22.62
C GLN A 467 -28.05 -1.96 23.79
N GLN A 468 -27.42 -3.10 23.56
CA GLN A 468 -26.54 -3.75 24.55
C GLN A 468 -25.22 -2.97 24.71
N ALA A 469 -24.75 -2.33 23.64
CA ALA A 469 -23.53 -1.53 23.64
C ALA A 469 -23.62 -0.37 24.65
N VAL A 470 -24.70 0.37 24.67
CA VAL A 470 -24.88 1.51 25.58
C VAL A 470 -24.79 1.07 27.03
N THR A 471 -25.46 -0.01 27.43
CA THR A 471 -25.42 -0.54 28.79
C THR A 471 -24.02 -0.96 29.22
N THR A 472 -23.27 -1.65 28.35
CA THR A 472 -21.90 -2.09 28.66
C THR A 472 -20.94 -0.91 28.80
N VAL A 473 -21.06 0.11 27.93
CA VAL A 473 -20.23 1.32 28.02
C VAL A 473 -20.50 2.09 29.29
N MET A 474 -21.76 2.20 29.72
CA MET A 474 -22.11 2.88 30.99
C MET A 474 -21.56 2.14 32.19
N GLN A 475 -21.49 0.81 32.16
CA GLN A 475 -21.03 0.00 33.31
C GLN A 475 -19.54 -0.17 33.38
N GLN A 476 -18.86 -0.37 32.22
CA GLN A 476 -17.47 -0.79 32.15
C GLN A 476 -16.58 0.09 31.24
N GLY A 477 -17.12 1.17 30.67
CA GLY A 477 -16.40 1.95 29.64
C GLY A 477 -15.07 2.52 30.11
N LEU A 478 -14.99 3.03 31.34
CA LEU A 478 -13.74 3.55 31.89
C LEU A 478 -12.69 2.44 32.09
N THR A 479 -13.11 1.30 32.63
CA THR A 479 -12.22 0.14 32.81
C THR A 479 -11.69 -0.35 31.47
N LEU A 480 -12.57 -0.53 30.48
CA LEU A 480 -12.17 -0.92 29.12
C LEU A 480 -11.22 0.08 28.49
N PHE A 481 -11.45 1.38 28.66
CA PHE A 481 -10.55 2.42 28.17
C PHE A 481 -9.14 2.27 28.78
N LEU A 482 -9.03 2.14 30.10
CA LEU A 482 -7.75 1.96 30.80
C LEU A 482 -7.04 0.67 30.37
N LEU A 483 -7.77 -0.42 30.21
CA LEU A 483 -7.22 -1.67 29.69
C LEU A 483 -6.75 -1.52 28.23
N GLY A 484 -7.46 -0.75 27.42
CA GLY A 484 -7.06 -0.36 26.08
C GLY A 484 -5.73 0.41 26.05
N VAL A 485 -5.52 1.29 27.03
CA VAL A 485 -4.22 1.98 27.21
C VAL A 485 -3.10 0.96 27.41
N VAL A 486 -3.30 -0.03 28.29
CA VAL A 486 -2.30 -1.08 28.56
C VAL A 486 -2.01 -1.92 27.31
N VAL A 487 -3.07 -2.36 26.58
CA VAL A 487 -2.92 -3.15 25.34
C VAL A 487 -2.24 -2.35 24.22
N THR A 488 -2.36 -1.03 24.25
CA THR A 488 -1.65 -0.17 23.28
C THR A 488 -0.18 0.00 23.64
N ILE A 489 0.13 0.29 24.91
CA ILE A 489 1.47 0.68 25.35
C ILE A 489 2.39 -0.54 25.48
N VAL A 490 1.94 -1.61 26.15
CA VAL A 490 2.81 -2.75 26.51
C VAL A 490 3.40 -3.44 25.29
N PRO A 491 2.64 -3.83 24.25
CA PRO A 491 3.21 -4.44 23.06
C PRO A 491 4.19 -3.54 22.32
N LEU A 492 3.89 -2.23 22.25
CA LEU A 492 4.77 -1.26 21.61
C LEU A 492 6.08 -1.07 22.39
N LEU A 493 6.04 -1.01 23.71
CA LEU A 493 7.25 -0.94 24.54
C LEU A 493 8.12 -2.20 24.36
N ILE A 494 7.52 -3.38 24.38
CA ILE A 494 8.23 -4.64 24.15
C ILE A 494 8.89 -4.61 22.75
N ALA A 495 8.15 -4.21 21.73
CA ALA A 495 8.65 -4.13 20.37
C ALA A 495 9.77 -3.07 20.21
N MET A 496 9.66 -1.92 20.89
CA MET A 496 10.71 -0.91 20.92
C MET A 496 11.99 -1.41 21.57
N LEU A 497 11.88 -2.05 22.73
CA LEU A 497 13.05 -2.62 23.42
C LEU A 497 13.68 -3.74 22.57
N PHE A 498 12.86 -4.61 21.99
CA PHE A 498 13.34 -5.65 21.08
C PHE A 498 14.01 -5.07 19.84
N GLY A 499 13.42 -4.06 19.21
CA GLY A 499 13.99 -3.37 18.05
C GLY A 499 15.33 -2.69 18.36
N LYS A 500 15.43 -2.03 19.53
CA LYS A 500 16.64 -1.34 19.95
C LYS A 500 17.77 -2.31 20.33
N TYR A 501 17.49 -3.32 21.16
CA TYR A 501 18.54 -4.16 21.76
C TYR A 501 18.82 -5.45 21.00
N VAL A 502 17.80 -6.06 20.37
CA VAL A 502 17.93 -7.34 19.65
C VAL A 502 18.10 -7.12 18.15
N LEU A 503 17.17 -6.40 17.49
CA LEU A 503 17.25 -6.16 16.07
C LEU A 503 18.27 -5.08 15.71
N ARG A 504 18.60 -4.21 16.68
CA ARG A 504 19.60 -3.14 16.55
C ARG A 504 19.35 -2.29 15.31
N TYR A 505 18.21 -1.57 15.31
CA TYR A 505 17.95 -0.58 14.27
C TYR A 505 18.88 0.61 14.43
N ASP A 506 19.70 0.84 13.43
CA ASP A 506 20.71 1.92 13.43
C ASP A 506 20.11 3.29 13.02
N ASN A 507 18.95 3.28 12.35
CA ASN A 507 18.26 4.47 11.86
C ASN A 507 16.85 4.53 12.47
N VAL A 508 16.54 5.65 13.16
CA VAL A 508 15.26 5.78 13.87
C VAL A 508 14.09 6.04 12.92
N ALA A 509 14.32 6.60 11.72
CA ALA A 509 13.26 6.79 10.74
C ALA A 509 12.80 5.45 10.14
N VAL A 510 13.75 4.55 9.85
CA VAL A 510 13.49 3.16 9.43
C VAL A 510 12.77 2.39 10.55
N PHE A 511 13.24 2.55 11.78
CA PHE A 511 12.66 1.89 12.94
C PHE A 511 11.22 2.35 13.21
N ALA A 512 10.96 3.67 13.14
CA ALA A 512 9.61 4.23 13.30
C ALA A 512 8.65 3.72 12.22
N GLY A 513 9.09 3.67 10.97
CA GLY A 513 8.33 3.06 9.88
C GLY A 513 8.00 1.59 10.14
N SER A 514 9.01 0.79 10.51
CA SER A 514 8.83 -0.64 10.82
C SER A 514 7.88 -0.85 12.01
N LEU A 515 8.02 -0.09 13.08
CA LEU A 515 7.20 -0.21 14.29
C LEU A 515 5.73 0.18 14.03
N SER A 516 5.51 1.30 13.35
CA SER A 516 4.15 1.77 13.01
C SER A 516 3.44 0.82 12.05
N GLY A 517 4.17 0.23 11.09
CA GLY A 517 3.65 -0.79 10.19
C GLY A 517 3.31 -2.09 10.93
N ALA A 518 4.20 -2.59 11.79
CA ALA A 518 3.97 -3.80 12.60
C ALA A 518 2.73 -3.66 13.51
N ARG A 519 2.36 -2.43 13.83
CA ARG A 519 1.20 -2.08 14.64
C ARG A 519 -0.06 -1.80 13.80
N SER A 520 0.02 -1.82 12.47
CA SER A 520 -0.99 -1.35 11.52
C SER A 520 -1.52 0.08 11.79
N ALA A 521 -0.66 0.96 12.34
CA ALA A 521 -1.01 2.29 12.79
C ALA A 521 -0.79 3.36 11.70
N ASN A 522 -1.68 3.43 10.70
CA ASN A 522 -1.63 4.43 9.63
C ASN A 522 -1.55 5.89 10.12
N PRO A 523 -2.30 6.33 11.16
CA PRO A 523 -2.17 7.68 11.67
C PRO A 523 -0.77 7.99 12.21
N ALA A 524 -0.15 7.04 12.92
CA ALA A 524 1.23 7.20 13.39
C ALA A 524 2.23 7.26 12.23
N PHE A 525 2.00 6.50 11.18
CA PHE A 525 2.85 6.55 9.98
C PHE A 525 2.76 7.89 9.26
N GLY A 526 1.56 8.48 9.14
CA GLY A 526 1.40 9.83 8.59
C GLY A 526 2.26 10.86 9.33
N GLU A 527 2.19 10.89 10.67
CA GLU A 527 2.99 11.78 11.51
C GLU A 527 4.52 11.49 11.39
N ILE A 528 4.90 10.23 11.20
CA ILE A 528 6.31 9.86 10.97
C ILE A 528 6.80 10.43 9.64
N LEU A 529 6.00 10.34 8.57
CA LEU A 529 6.34 10.91 7.25
C LEU A 529 6.47 12.43 7.32
N ASP A 530 5.55 13.11 7.98
CA ASP A 530 5.58 14.56 8.16
C ASP A 530 6.84 14.99 8.93
N LYS A 531 7.21 14.26 9.98
CA LYS A 531 8.45 14.52 10.72
C LYS A 531 9.72 14.16 9.95
N ALA A 532 9.73 13.08 9.19
CA ALA A 532 10.86 12.67 8.36
C ALA A 532 11.12 13.68 7.24
N GLY A 533 10.05 14.21 6.63
CA GLY A 533 10.11 15.10 5.47
C GLY A 533 10.58 14.40 4.19
N ASN A 534 10.62 13.07 4.18
CA ASN A 534 10.97 12.23 3.02
C ASN A 534 10.34 10.83 3.13
N SER A 535 10.53 9.99 2.10
CA SER A 535 9.91 8.67 1.98
C SER A 535 10.69 7.51 2.64
N ILE A 536 11.76 7.76 3.37
CA ILE A 536 12.60 6.71 4.00
C ILE A 536 11.79 5.75 4.88
N PRO A 537 10.85 6.20 5.74
CA PRO A 537 10.06 5.29 6.57
C PRO A 537 9.09 4.39 5.80
N THR A 538 8.82 4.69 4.51
CA THR A 538 7.75 4.04 3.74
C THR A 538 8.04 2.56 3.46
N ALA A 539 9.26 2.22 3.07
CA ALA A 539 9.60 0.85 2.72
C ALA A 539 9.48 -0.13 3.92
N PRO A 540 10.10 0.15 5.09
CA PRO A 540 9.94 -0.71 6.26
C PRO A 540 8.49 -0.73 6.79
N PHE A 541 7.77 0.40 6.73
CA PHE A 541 6.35 0.43 7.05
C PHE A 541 5.55 -0.53 6.18
N ALA A 542 5.70 -0.45 4.87
CA ALA A 542 4.92 -1.25 3.93
C ALA A 542 5.12 -2.76 4.14
N ILE A 543 6.35 -3.19 4.43
CA ILE A 543 6.68 -4.59 4.71
C ILE A 543 6.00 -5.05 6.01
N THR A 544 6.22 -4.33 7.10
CA THR A 544 5.66 -4.71 8.41
C THR A 544 4.14 -4.57 8.45
N TYR A 545 3.57 -3.60 7.75
CA TYR A 545 2.13 -3.42 7.62
C TYR A 545 1.44 -4.60 6.92
N ALA A 546 2.05 -5.11 5.83
CA ALA A 546 1.54 -6.29 5.15
C ALA A 546 1.57 -7.54 6.06
N LEU A 547 2.65 -7.72 6.82
CA LEU A 547 2.76 -8.80 7.81
C LEU A 547 1.77 -8.63 8.96
N ALA A 548 1.62 -7.41 9.47
CA ALA A 548 0.70 -7.09 10.56
C ALA A 548 -0.77 -7.37 10.17
N ASN A 549 -1.17 -7.05 8.94
CA ASN A 549 -2.51 -7.36 8.45
C ASN A 549 -2.82 -8.86 8.52
N VAL A 550 -1.82 -9.72 8.36
CA VAL A 550 -1.99 -11.18 8.51
C VAL A 550 -1.96 -11.57 9.98
N PHE A 551 -0.88 -11.25 10.68
CA PHE A 551 -0.64 -11.74 12.04
C PHE A 551 -1.68 -11.20 13.03
N LEU A 552 -1.99 -9.90 12.98
CA LEU A 552 -2.98 -9.31 13.88
C LEU A 552 -4.42 -9.76 13.55
N THR A 553 -4.75 -9.97 12.28
CA THR A 553 -6.08 -10.50 11.91
C THR A 553 -6.32 -11.89 12.48
N LEU A 554 -5.28 -12.73 12.54
CA LEU A 554 -5.35 -14.06 13.13
C LEU A 554 -5.49 -14.04 14.67
N LEU A 555 -5.27 -12.90 15.32
CA LEU A 555 -5.48 -12.79 16.77
C LEU A 555 -6.94 -12.94 17.16
N GLY A 556 -7.91 -12.63 16.30
CA GLY A 556 -9.34 -12.79 16.62
C GLY A 556 -9.69 -14.19 17.12
N PRO A 557 -9.52 -15.25 16.33
CA PRO A 557 -9.74 -16.63 16.77
C PRO A 557 -8.88 -17.04 17.95
N LEU A 558 -7.62 -16.58 18.01
CA LEU A 558 -6.70 -16.92 19.11
C LEU A 558 -7.15 -16.31 20.44
N VAL A 559 -7.61 -15.08 20.45
CA VAL A 559 -8.15 -14.46 21.66
C VAL A 559 -9.41 -15.21 22.11
N ILE A 560 -10.32 -15.54 21.18
CA ILE A 560 -11.53 -16.34 21.53
C ILE A 560 -11.17 -17.71 22.10
N ALA A 561 -10.07 -18.32 21.64
CA ALA A 561 -9.63 -19.62 22.13
C ALA A 561 -8.99 -19.55 23.53
N PHE A 562 -8.18 -18.51 23.80
CA PHE A 562 -7.30 -18.47 24.98
C PHE A 562 -7.76 -17.51 26.11
N ALA A 563 -8.65 -16.55 25.82
CA ALA A 563 -9.20 -15.63 26.81
C ALA A 563 -10.24 -16.29 27.73
#